data_23e35f91bb44d8d2b6152f5382f820e9
#
_entry.id   23e35f91bb44d8d2b6152f5382f820e9
#
_cell.length_a   1.000
_cell.length_b   1.000
_cell.length_c   1.000
_cell.angle_alpha   90.00
_cell.angle_beta   90.00
_cell.angle_gamma   90.00
#
_symmetry.space_group_name_H-M   'P 1'
#
loop_
_entity.id
_entity.type
_entity.pdbx_description
1 polymer ?
#
loop_
_entity_poly.entity_id
_entity_poly.type
_entity_poly.pdbx_seq_one_letter_code
_entity_poly.pdbx_strand_id
1 'polypeptide(L)'
;ALEHGVNYFDMAGGHASIFPAYGKALQGCRNDVMLQVHFGANYVSGAYGWSTDLDTIKRSVDWQLQNLKTDYIDFGFIHCLDENADLAAYEKSGALKYLLDMQAQGVVKYIGLSSHAPNLVHQVLDLGILDMLMFSINSMYDYGQGEYANGTSEERYALYRRCEKEGVGISVMKPFNAGQL
;
A
#
# COMPACT_ATOMS: atom_id res chain seq x y z
N ALA A 1 17.38 3.32 -12.68
CA ALA A 1 15.98 2.89 -12.74
C ALA A 1 15.22 3.72 -13.79
N LEU A 2 15.10 5.05 -13.64
CA LEU A 2 14.33 5.92 -14.55
C LEU A 2 14.76 5.81 -16.02
N GLU A 3 16.07 5.79 -16.29
CA GLU A 3 16.63 5.62 -17.64
C GLU A 3 16.22 4.30 -18.32
N HIS A 4 15.73 3.34 -17.54
CA HIS A 4 15.24 2.04 -18.00
C HIS A 4 13.72 1.88 -17.86
N GLY A 5 12.99 3.00 -17.69
CA GLY A 5 11.53 3.01 -17.63
C GLY A 5 10.91 2.57 -16.30
N VAL A 6 11.72 2.38 -15.25
CA VAL A 6 11.20 2.08 -13.90
C VAL A 6 10.86 3.39 -13.22
N ASN A 7 9.57 3.69 -13.10
CA ASN A 7 9.06 4.96 -12.57
C ASN A 7 8.05 4.82 -11.43
N TYR A 8 7.77 3.61 -10.95
CA TYR A 8 6.90 3.34 -9.81
C TYR A 8 7.71 2.79 -8.64
N PHE A 9 7.61 3.43 -7.48
CA PHE A 9 8.41 3.11 -6.29
C PHE A 9 7.50 2.94 -5.07
N ASP A 10 7.54 1.74 -4.50
CA ASP A 10 6.88 1.42 -3.25
C ASP A 10 7.78 1.76 -2.06
N MET A 11 7.25 2.58 -1.13
CA MET A 11 7.96 3.04 0.06
C MET A 11 7.66 2.19 1.31
N ALA A 12 7.27 0.93 1.16
CA ALA A 12 7.09 -0.04 2.25
C ALA A 12 8.40 -0.71 2.67
N GLY A 13 9.46 0.05 2.85
CA GLY A 13 10.76 -0.50 3.25
C GLY A 13 10.81 -0.95 4.71
N GLY A 14 11.72 -1.87 5.01
CA GLY A 14 11.99 -2.33 6.38
C GLY A 14 12.71 -1.32 7.28
N HIS A 15 13.22 -0.19 6.73
CA HIS A 15 14.02 0.79 7.45
C HIS A 15 13.75 2.23 7.01
N ALA A 16 13.72 3.15 7.97
CA ALA A 16 13.44 4.57 7.75
C ALA A 16 14.41 5.29 6.80
N SER A 17 15.65 4.82 6.68
CA SER A 17 16.70 5.47 5.87
C SER A 17 16.40 5.54 4.37
N ILE A 18 15.46 4.75 3.86
CA ILE A 18 15.06 4.81 2.45
C ILE A 18 14.41 6.15 2.09
N PHE A 19 13.61 6.73 3.00
CA PHE A 19 12.86 7.95 2.72
C PHE A 19 13.75 9.16 2.41
N PRO A 20 14.74 9.54 3.25
CA PRO A 20 15.64 10.63 2.90
C PRO A 20 16.55 10.31 1.70
N ALA A 21 16.88 9.02 1.46
CA ALA A 21 17.64 8.62 0.28
C ALA A 21 16.86 8.88 -1.01
N TYR A 22 15.59 8.46 -1.06
CA TYR A 22 14.70 8.75 -2.19
C TYR A 22 14.43 10.25 -2.32
N GLY A 23 14.16 10.95 -1.20
CA GLY A 23 13.95 12.39 -1.21
C GLY A 23 15.14 13.18 -1.78
N LYS A 24 16.36 12.68 -1.61
CA LYS A 24 17.56 13.23 -2.25
C LYS A 24 17.65 12.85 -3.73
N ALA A 25 17.43 11.58 -4.05
CA ALA A 25 17.58 11.05 -5.40
C ALA A 25 16.54 11.61 -6.39
N LEU A 26 15.33 11.92 -5.91
CA LEU A 26 14.22 12.39 -6.74
C LEU A 26 14.17 13.91 -6.89
N GLN A 27 15.12 14.66 -6.33
CA GLN A 27 15.20 16.10 -6.56
C GLN A 27 15.41 16.42 -8.05
N GLY A 28 14.48 17.17 -8.61
CA GLY A 28 14.49 17.56 -10.04
C GLY A 28 13.78 16.58 -10.98
N CYS A 29 13.41 15.39 -10.52
CA CYS A 29 12.66 14.40 -11.32
C CYS A 29 11.44 13.80 -10.58
N ARG A 30 10.93 14.47 -9.52
CA ARG A 30 9.78 14.00 -8.73
C ARG A 30 8.54 13.76 -9.61
N ASN A 31 8.33 14.57 -10.64
CA ASN A 31 7.19 14.45 -11.55
C ASN A 31 7.31 13.30 -12.57
N ASP A 32 8.50 12.70 -12.69
CA ASP A 32 8.75 11.58 -13.59
C ASP A 32 8.50 10.24 -12.93
N VAL A 33 8.13 10.24 -11.63
CA VAL A 33 7.94 9.04 -10.83
C VAL A 33 6.59 9.04 -10.12
N MET A 34 6.13 7.83 -9.82
CA MET A 34 4.99 7.55 -8.96
C MET A 34 5.49 6.98 -7.64
N LEU A 35 5.13 7.62 -6.52
CA LEU A 35 5.46 7.17 -5.17
C LEU A 35 4.23 6.58 -4.50
N GLN A 36 4.39 5.36 -3.97
CA GLN A 36 3.43 4.71 -3.11
C GLN A 36 3.86 4.87 -1.65
N VAL A 37 2.98 5.43 -0.82
CA VAL A 37 3.19 5.63 0.62
C VAL A 37 2.08 4.92 1.39
N HIS A 38 2.41 4.32 2.52
CA HIS A 38 1.52 3.47 3.28
C HIS A 38 0.98 4.16 4.54
N PHE A 39 -0.34 4.35 4.59
CA PHE A 39 -1.11 4.89 5.72
C PHE A 39 -1.39 3.77 6.72
N GLY A 40 -0.55 3.66 7.71
CA GLY A 40 -0.51 2.58 8.70
C GLY A 40 0.91 2.04 8.93
N ALA A 41 1.83 2.21 7.96
CA ALA A 41 3.25 1.99 8.19
C ALA A 41 3.86 3.19 8.93
N ASN A 42 4.64 2.95 9.98
CA ASN A 42 5.26 3.98 10.81
C ASN A 42 6.78 3.79 10.85
N TYR A 43 7.51 4.89 10.57
CA TYR A 43 8.98 4.90 10.51
C TYR A 43 9.61 5.97 11.41
N VAL A 44 8.82 6.70 12.18
CA VAL A 44 9.29 7.84 13.01
C VAL A 44 10.36 7.43 14.03
N SER A 45 10.30 6.18 14.51
CA SER A 45 11.32 5.63 15.44
C SER A 45 12.63 5.21 14.78
N GLY A 46 12.73 5.25 13.46
CA GLY A 46 13.86 4.71 12.70
C GLY A 46 13.67 3.28 12.21
N ALA A 47 12.75 2.53 12.79
CA ALA A 47 12.37 1.18 12.41
C ALA A 47 10.94 1.12 11.92
N TYR A 48 10.59 0.08 11.16
CA TYR A 48 9.23 -0.17 10.75
C TYR A 48 8.33 -0.48 11.96
N GLY A 49 7.14 0.09 11.95
CA GLY A 49 6.02 -0.23 12.83
C GLY A 49 4.71 -0.21 12.05
N TRP A 50 3.68 -0.80 12.63
CA TRP A 50 2.32 -0.84 12.08
C TRP A 50 1.31 -0.24 13.06
N SER A 51 0.31 0.49 12.56
CA SER A 51 -0.73 1.08 13.40
C SER A 51 -1.98 1.44 12.62
N THR A 52 -3.15 1.28 13.26
CA THR A 52 -4.44 1.83 12.81
C THR A 52 -4.82 3.12 13.56
N ASP A 53 -3.98 3.59 14.49
CA ASP A 53 -4.21 4.82 15.25
C ASP A 53 -3.99 6.06 14.38
N LEU A 54 -4.98 6.93 14.34
CA LEU A 54 -5.00 8.12 13.49
C LEU A 54 -3.83 9.06 13.73
N ASP A 55 -3.49 9.35 14.99
CA ASP A 55 -2.44 10.31 15.31
C ASP A 55 -1.06 9.75 14.96
N THR A 56 -0.89 8.44 15.10
CA THR A 56 0.33 7.74 14.67
C THR A 56 0.45 7.77 13.17
N ILE A 57 -0.64 7.51 12.43
CA ILE A 57 -0.67 7.57 10.97
C ILE A 57 -0.34 8.98 10.47
N LYS A 58 -0.96 10.01 11.01
CA LYS A 58 -0.70 11.42 10.65
C LYS A 58 0.78 11.77 10.83
N ARG A 59 1.34 11.51 12.02
CA ARG A 59 2.75 11.76 12.28
C ARG A 59 3.67 11.02 11.32
N SER A 60 3.34 9.78 11.00
CA SER A 60 4.13 8.99 10.05
C SER A 60 4.05 9.54 8.63
N VAL A 61 2.86 9.90 8.16
CA VAL A 61 2.69 10.46 6.81
C VAL A 61 3.41 11.81 6.67
N ASP A 62 3.27 12.69 7.65
CA ASP A 62 3.99 13.98 7.69
C ASP A 62 5.51 13.76 7.66
N TRP A 63 6.02 12.82 8.46
CA TRP A 63 7.43 12.47 8.50
C TRP A 63 7.91 11.90 7.14
N GLN A 64 7.12 11.05 6.51
CA GLN A 64 7.42 10.46 5.21
C GLN A 64 7.49 11.55 4.12
N LEU A 65 6.50 12.43 4.04
CA LEU A 65 6.47 13.54 3.08
C LEU A 65 7.68 14.48 3.23
N GLN A 66 8.01 14.85 4.47
CA GLN A 66 9.18 15.69 4.78
C GLN A 66 10.50 15.04 4.33
N ASN A 67 10.68 13.74 4.57
CA ASN A 67 11.89 13.03 4.20
C ASN A 67 11.97 12.73 2.70
N LEU A 68 10.85 12.48 2.05
CA LEU A 68 10.73 12.33 0.59
C LEU A 68 10.85 13.68 -0.14
N LYS A 69 10.76 14.81 0.60
CA LYS A 69 10.81 16.17 0.06
C LYS A 69 9.77 16.43 -1.04
N THR A 70 8.55 15.99 -0.78
CA THR A 70 7.40 16.14 -1.67
C THR A 70 6.17 16.57 -0.86
N ASP A 71 5.28 17.30 -1.49
CA ASP A 71 4.00 17.76 -0.93
C ASP A 71 2.81 16.92 -1.42
N TYR A 72 3.07 15.90 -2.25
CA TYR A 72 2.05 15.00 -2.75
C TYR A 72 2.55 13.54 -2.85
N ILE A 73 1.58 12.63 -2.86
CA ILE A 73 1.73 11.18 -2.98
C ILE A 73 0.94 10.73 -4.20
N ASP A 74 1.53 9.89 -5.05
CA ASP A 74 0.78 9.36 -6.19
C ASP A 74 -0.19 8.27 -5.72
N PHE A 75 0.25 7.34 -4.87
CA PHE A 75 -0.59 6.29 -4.30
C PHE A 75 -0.53 6.28 -2.77
N GLY A 76 -1.64 6.60 -2.11
CA GLY A 76 -1.83 6.43 -0.67
C GLY A 76 -2.47 5.07 -0.37
N PHE A 77 -1.71 4.17 0.25
CA PHE A 77 -2.17 2.81 0.53
C PHE A 77 -2.65 2.65 1.96
N ILE A 78 -3.83 2.09 2.15
CA ILE A 78 -4.26 1.47 3.40
C ILE A 78 -3.32 0.31 3.66
N HIS A 79 -2.60 0.31 4.80
CA HIS A 79 -1.45 -0.58 4.98
C HIS A 79 -1.78 -1.86 5.71
N CYS A 80 -1.61 -3.00 5.00
CA CYS A 80 -1.55 -4.35 5.55
C CYS A 80 -2.71 -4.67 6.51
N LEU A 81 -3.95 -4.54 6.02
CA LEU A 81 -5.13 -5.00 6.74
C LEU A 81 -5.46 -6.42 6.28
N ASP A 82 -5.40 -7.38 7.18
CA ASP A 82 -5.64 -8.79 6.89
C ASP A 82 -6.80 -9.37 7.70
N GLU A 83 -7.24 -8.68 8.76
CA GLU A 83 -8.35 -9.09 9.62
C GLU A 83 -9.47 -8.05 9.62
N ASN A 84 -10.72 -8.52 9.77
CA ASN A 84 -11.89 -7.62 9.88
C ASN A 84 -11.79 -6.67 11.07
N ALA A 85 -11.13 -7.09 12.16
CA ALA A 85 -10.88 -6.25 13.32
C ALA A 85 -9.97 -5.06 13.00
N ASP A 86 -8.99 -5.24 12.11
CA ASP A 86 -8.07 -4.19 11.66
C ASP A 86 -8.81 -3.16 10.81
N LEU A 87 -9.65 -3.62 9.86
CA LEU A 87 -10.47 -2.74 9.05
C LEU A 87 -11.40 -1.92 9.92
N ALA A 88 -12.11 -2.56 10.86
CA ALA A 88 -13.01 -1.88 11.78
C ALA A 88 -12.27 -0.86 12.67
N ALA A 89 -11.05 -1.19 13.12
CA ALA A 89 -10.21 -0.27 13.90
C ALA A 89 -9.74 0.92 13.05
N TYR A 90 -9.34 0.66 11.80
CA TYR A 90 -8.90 1.69 10.84
C TYR A 90 -10.03 2.68 10.51
N GLU A 91 -11.24 2.19 10.30
CA GLU A 91 -12.43 3.02 10.09
C GLU A 91 -12.79 3.82 11.34
N LYS A 92 -12.88 3.13 12.49
CA LYS A 92 -13.27 3.74 13.78
C LYS A 92 -12.29 4.82 14.24
N SER A 93 -11.01 4.67 13.99
CA SER A 93 -9.99 5.67 14.34
C SER A 93 -10.13 6.95 13.51
N GLY A 94 -10.80 6.90 12.36
CA GLY A 94 -10.89 7.99 11.38
C GLY A 94 -9.72 7.97 10.37
N ALA A 95 -8.88 6.95 10.36
CA ALA A 95 -7.75 6.85 9.43
C ALA A 95 -8.22 6.76 7.97
N LEU A 96 -9.29 6.00 7.70
CA LEU A 96 -9.89 5.95 6.37
C LEU A 96 -10.37 7.33 5.91
N LYS A 97 -11.10 8.04 6.79
CA LYS A 97 -11.54 9.41 6.49
C LYS A 97 -10.37 10.35 6.22
N TYR A 98 -9.31 10.25 7.00
CA TYR A 98 -8.10 11.06 6.80
C TYR A 98 -7.48 10.83 5.42
N LEU A 99 -7.35 9.58 4.98
CA LEU A 99 -6.84 9.25 3.64
C LEU A 99 -7.72 9.84 2.54
N LEU A 100 -9.05 9.72 2.66
CA LEU A 100 -10.01 10.30 1.72
C LEU A 100 -9.95 11.84 1.70
N ASP A 101 -9.80 12.48 2.86
CA ASP A 101 -9.62 13.93 2.96
C ASP A 101 -8.32 14.39 2.29
N MET A 102 -7.22 13.63 2.42
CA MET A 102 -5.95 13.88 1.74
C MET A 102 -6.09 13.76 0.21
N GLN A 103 -6.89 12.80 -0.27
CA GLN A 103 -7.22 12.68 -1.69
C GLN A 103 -8.04 13.86 -2.17
N ALA A 104 -9.08 14.24 -1.45
CA ALA A 104 -9.92 15.39 -1.80
C ALA A 104 -9.14 16.72 -1.85
N GLN A 105 -8.08 16.86 -1.05
CA GLN A 105 -7.16 17.99 -1.04
C GLN A 105 -6.08 17.91 -2.13
N GLY A 106 -5.99 16.82 -2.90
CA GLY A 106 -5.00 16.60 -3.94
C GLY A 106 -3.61 16.22 -3.43
N VAL A 107 -3.46 15.96 -2.13
CA VAL A 107 -2.19 15.49 -1.56
C VAL A 107 -1.96 14.01 -1.89
N VAL A 108 -3.03 13.22 -1.98
CA VAL A 108 -3.01 11.83 -2.49
C VAL A 108 -3.77 11.81 -3.81
N LYS A 109 -3.19 11.23 -4.87
CA LYS A 109 -3.86 11.14 -6.17
C LYS A 109 -4.76 9.92 -6.26
N TYR A 110 -4.25 8.74 -5.89
CA TYR A 110 -4.91 7.44 -6.00
C TYR A 110 -4.88 6.70 -4.68
N ILE A 111 -5.92 5.93 -4.40
CA ILE A 111 -6.03 5.12 -3.18
C ILE A 111 -5.76 3.66 -3.49
N GLY A 112 -4.93 3.04 -2.66
CA GLY A 112 -4.67 1.61 -2.71
C GLY A 112 -4.89 0.91 -1.37
N LEU A 113 -4.87 -0.41 -1.43
CA LEU A 113 -4.87 -1.30 -0.27
C LEU A 113 -3.73 -2.30 -0.40
N SER A 114 -2.96 -2.53 0.67
CA SER A 114 -2.12 -3.73 0.76
C SER A 114 -2.74 -4.74 1.73
N SER A 115 -2.88 -5.97 1.28
CA SER A 115 -3.49 -7.06 2.06
C SER A 115 -3.02 -8.42 1.55
N HIS A 116 -3.17 -9.45 2.40
CA HIS A 116 -2.97 -10.86 2.06
C HIS A 116 -4.28 -11.65 2.11
N ALA A 117 -5.40 -11.03 2.52
CA ALA A 117 -6.68 -11.68 2.78
C ALA A 117 -7.72 -11.35 1.72
N PRO A 118 -8.07 -12.27 0.78
CA PRO A 118 -9.02 -12.01 -0.31
C PRO A 118 -10.37 -11.49 0.18
N ASN A 119 -10.91 -12.08 1.25
CA ASN A 119 -12.22 -11.72 1.78
C ASN A 119 -12.26 -10.28 2.33
N LEU A 120 -11.18 -9.81 2.95
CA LEU A 120 -11.08 -8.43 3.41
C LEU A 120 -10.97 -7.47 2.22
N VAL A 121 -10.18 -7.83 1.20
CA VAL A 121 -10.08 -7.00 -0.01
C VAL A 121 -11.43 -6.81 -0.67
N HIS A 122 -12.28 -7.85 -0.73
CA HIS A 122 -13.64 -7.73 -1.26
C HIS A 122 -14.49 -6.70 -0.48
N GLN A 123 -14.36 -6.62 0.84
CA GLN A 123 -15.07 -5.64 1.66
C GLN A 123 -14.61 -4.21 1.35
N VAL A 124 -13.31 -4.00 1.15
CA VAL A 124 -12.78 -2.65 0.81
C VAL A 124 -13.12 -2.29 -0.64
N LEU A 125 -13.16 -3.25 -1.57
CA LEU A 125 -13.66 -3.03 -2.93
C LEU A 125 -15.13 -2.61 -2.94
N ASP A 126 -15.95 -3.12 -2.03
CA ASP A 126 -17.37 -2.73 -1.89
C ASP A 126 -17.55 -1.25 -1.53
N LEU A 127 -16.52 -0.59 -0.97
CA LEU A 127 -16.52 0.85 -0.72
C LEU A 127 -16.37 1.69 -1.99
N GLY A 128 -15.91 1.09 -3.09
CA GLY A 128 -15.74 1.76 -4.39
C GLY A 128 -14.66 2.85 -4.40
N ILE A 129 -13.66 2.75 -3.52
CA ILE A 129 -12.62 3.78 -3.34
C ILE A 129 -11.23 3.37 -3.87
N LEU A 130 -11.04 2.09 -4.25
CA LEU A 130 -9.74 1.59 -4.62
C LEU A 130 -9.39 1.81 -6.09
N ASP A 131 -8.23 2.37 -6.34
CA ASP A 131 -7.58 2.44 -7.66
C ASP A 131 -6.57 1.31 -7.84
N MET A 132 -5.96 0.81 -6.75
CA MET A 132 -4.92 -0.21 -6.79
C MET A 132 -4.97 -1.14 -5.58
N LEU A 133 -4.69 -2.42 -5.83
CA LEU A 133 -4.47 -3.45 -4.82
C LEU A 133 -3.01 -3.91 -4.85
N MET A 134 -2.32 -3.92 -3.71
CA MET A 134 -1.06 -4.66 -3.55
C MET A 134 -1.36 -6.00 -2.88
N PHE A 135 -1.08 -7.09 -3.60
CA PHE A 135 -1.43 -8.43 -3.17
C PHE A 135 -0.28 -9.42 -3.36
N SER A 136 -0.16 -10.39 -2.47
CA SER A 136 0.86 -11.43 -2.59
C SER A 136 0.44 -12.48 -3.62
N ILE A 137 1.11 -12.48 -4.77
CA ILE A 137 0.79 -13.37 -5.90
C ILE A 137 2.04 -14.14 -6.31
N ASN A 138 1.97 -15.44 -6.22
CA ASN A 138 2.91 -16.40 -6.80
C ASN A 138 2.24 -17.77 -6.87
N SER A 139 2.83 -18.71 -7.63
CA SER A 139 2.25 -20.03 -7.83
C SER A 139 2.04 -20.83 -6.53
N MET A 140 2.91 -20.67 -5.52
CA MET A 140 2.73 -21.37 -4.25
C MET A 140 1.50 -20.85 -3.49
N TYR A 141 1.36 -19.52 -3.38
CA TYR A 141 0.22 -18.90 -2.68
C TYR A 141 -1.10 -19.18 -3.39
N ASP A 142 -1.09 -19.14 -4.73
CA ASP A 142 -2.30 -19.41 -5.53
C ASP A 142 -2.74 -20.87 -5.46
N TYR A 143 -1.85 -21.78 -5.06
CA TYR A 143 -2.17 -23.18 -4.74
C TYR A 143 -2.26 -23.46 -3.23
N GLY A 144 -2.42 -22.43 -2.40
CA GLY A 144 -2.65 -22.58 -0.95
C GLY A 144 -1.42 -23.01 -0.15
N GLN A 145 -0.21 -22.73 -0.63
CA GLN A 145 1.04 -23.11 0.03
C GLN A 145 1.83 -21.87 0.47
N GLY A 146 2.23 -21.84 1.74
CA GLY A 146 3.07 -20.79 2.33
C GLY A 146 2.33 -19.88 3.30
N GLU A 147 3.08 -19.08 4.03
CA GLU A 147 2.60 -18.27 5.17
C GLU A 147 1.52 -17.24 4.79
N TYR A 148 1.59 -16.71 3.57
CA TYR A 148 0.66 -15.69 3.07
C TYR A 148 -0.29 -16.21 1.98
N ALA A 149 -0.49 -17.52 1.95
CA ALA A 149 -1.45 -18.19 1.07
C ALA A 149 -2.88 -18.13 1.65
N ASN A 150 -3.34 -16.93 2.00
CA ASN A 150 -4.70 -16.74 2.53
C ASN A 150 -5.75 -16.92 1.43
N GLY A 151 -6.84 -17.58 1.78
CA GLY A 151 -7.93 -17.94 0.87
C GLY A 151 -7.61 -19.17 0.00
N THR A 152 -8.64 -19.70 -0.64
CA THR A 152 -8.53 -20.77 -1.64
C THR A 152 -8.07 -20.23 -2.99
N SER A 153 -7.65 -21.12 -3.89
CA SER A 153 -7.30 -20.76 -5.28
C SER A 153 -8.47 -20.08 -5.98
N GLU A 154 -9.69 -20.54 -5.75
CA GLU A 154 -10.91 -19.98 -6.32
C GLU A 154 -11.19 -18.56 -5.82
N GLU A 155 -11.05 -18.32 -4.50
CA GLU A 155 -11.25 -17.00 -3.89
C GLU A 155 -10.22 -15.99 -4.41
N ARG A 156 -8.94 -16.41 -4.51
CA ARG A 156 -7.87 -15.57 -5.05
C ARG A 156 -8.11 -15.23 -6.52
N TYR A 157 -8.48 -16.23 -7.32
CA TYR A 157 -8.79 -16.01 -8.72
C TYR A 157 -10.03 -15.14 -8.93
N ALA A 158 -11.07 -15.31 -8.11
CA ALA A 158 -12.25 -14.46 -8.13
C ALA A 158 -11.91 -13.00 -7.80
N LEU A 159 -10.99 -12.78 -6.85
CA LEU A 159 -10.46 -11.45 -6.52
C LEU A 159 -9.77 -10.79 -7.72
N TYR A 160 -8.87 -11.51 -8.41
CA TYR A 160 -8.15 -10.97 -9.57
C TYR A 160 -9.12 -10.55 -10.68
N ARG A 161 -10.12 -11.39 -10.97
CA ARG A 161 -11.16 -11.06 -11.96
C ARG A 161 -12.04 -9.89 -11.53
N ARG A 162 -12.29 -9.75 -10.24
CA ARG A 162 -13.04 -8.60 -9.73
C ARG A 162 -12.24 -7.31 -9.93
N CYS A 163 -10.97 -7.29 -9.58
CA CYS A 163 -10.10 -6.13 -9.82
C CYS A 163 -10.08 -5.74 -11.29
N GLU A 164 -9.89 -6.72 -12.20
CA GLU A 164 -9.94 -6.49 -13.66
C GLU A 164 -11.26 -5.85 -14.09
N LYS A 165 -12.40 -6.40 -13.63
CA LYS A 165 -13.74 -5.92 -13.99
C LYS A 165 -14.02 -4.50 -13.47
N GLU A 166 -13.53 -4.17 -12.28
CA GLU A 166 -13.75 -2.88 -11.63
C GLU A 166 -12.67 -1.84 -11.98
N GLY A 167 -11.66 -2.22 -12.80
CA GLY A 167 -10.58 -1.34 -13.22
C GLY A 167 -9.56 -1.03 -12.12
N VAL A 168 -9.48 -1.89 -11.09
CA VAL A 168 -8.50 -1.77 -10.01
C VAL A 168 -7.19 -2.43 -10.43
N GLY A 169 -6.10 -1.66 -10.45
CA GLY A 169 -4.76 -2.17 -10.77
C GLY A 169 -4.25 -3.13 -9.70
N ILE A 170 -3.40 -4.10 -10.08
CA ILE A 170 -2.76 -5.00 -9.12
C ILE A 170 -1.24 -4.79 -9.13
N SER A 171 -0.69 -4.43 -7.97
CA SER A 171 0.74 -4.44 -7.69
C SER A 171 1.09 -5.75 -6.98
N VAL A 172 2.03 -6.51 -7.53
CA VAL A 172 2.37 -7.84 -7.01
C VAL A 172 3.47 -7.74 -5.95
N MET A 173 3.17 -8.18 -4.73
CA MET A 173 4.19 -8.42 -3.71
C MET A 173 4.52 -9.90 -3.59
N LYS A 174 5.74 -10.22 -3.13
CA LYS A 174 6.25 -11.57 -2.92
C LYS A 174 6.19 -12.49 -4.18
N PRO A 175 6.52 -12.00 -5.40
CA PRO A 175 6.43 -12.82 -6.63
C PRO A 175 7.32 -14.07 -6.57
N PHE A 176 8.39 -14.04 -5.78
CA PHE A 176 9.34 -15.14 -5.57
C PHE A 176 9.23 -15.76 -4.17
N ASN A 177 8.06 -15.69 -3.54
CA ASN A 177 7.81 -16.27 -2.20
C ASN A 177 8.90 -15.87 -1.19
N ALA A 178 9.20 -14.57 -1.10
CA ALA A 178 10.28 -14.02 -0.26
C ALA A 178 11.67 -14.66 -0.52
N GLY A 179 11.94 -15.04 -1.76
CA GLY A 179 13.21 -15.65 -2.18
C GLY A 179 13.28 -17.18 -2.00
N GLN A 180 12.14 -17.84 -1.83
CA GLN A 180 12.05 -19.30 -1.70
C GLN A 180 11.68 -20.00 -3.03
N LEU A 181 11.44 -19.26 -4.10
CA LEU A 181 11.22 -19.72 -5.46
C LEU A 181 12.41 -19.36 -6.34
#